data_d5257db480dd0c812d26d50b7d106208
#
_entry.id   d5257db480dd0c812d26d50b7d106208
#
_cell.length_a   1.000
_cell.length_b   1.000
_cell.length_c   1.000
_cell.angle_alpha   90.00
_cell.angle_beta   90.00
_cell.angle_gamma   90.00
#
_symmetry.space_group_name_H-M   'P 1'
#
loop_
_entity.id
_entity.type
_entity.pdbx_description
1 polymer ?
#
loop_
_entity_poly.entity_id
_entity_poly.type
_entity_poly.pdbx_seq_one_letter_code
_entity_poly.pdbx_strand_id
1 'polypeptide(L)'
;MEEFGHFYPDRSGIPVDRSLAGEPLIRRLSILQQQYGRGAVLDIGGQKRTVRDLITVDGTKMVFDDGSWLMIRPSGTEPKVRFYIEARTEEGKEAVFRTAERLTREALAGL
;
A
#
# COMPACT_ATOMS: atom_id res chain seq x y z
N MET A 1 19.05 15.11 10.33
CA MET A 1 18.72 14.79 10.46
C MET A 1 18.31 14.18 10.41
N GLU A 2 18.45 14.19 10.27
CA GLU A 2 18.14 13.58 10.39
C GLU A 2 17.50 12.80 10.49
N GLU A 3 17.68 12.76 10.90
CA GLU A 3 17.05 11.71 11.24
C GLU A 3 15.72 11.56 10.85
N PHE A 4 14.91 12.39 11.01
CA PHE A 4 13.69 12.18 10.39
C PHE A 4 13.72 12.32 8.92
N GLY A 5 14.79 12.52 8.37
CA GLY A 5 14.96 12.50 6.96
C GLY A 5 15.30 11.14 6.41
N HIS A 6 15.40 10.16 7.28
CA HIS A 6 15.85 8.83 6.85
C HIS A 6 14.69 7.91 6.58
N PHE A 7 14.02 8.13 5.47
CA PHE A 7 13.06 7.16 4.97
C PHE A 7 13.75 6.27 3.97
N TYR A 8 13.33 5.03 3.93
CA TYR A 8 13.88 4.04 3.02
C TYR A 8 12.84 3.80 1.93
N PRO A 9 12.94 4.53 0.82
CA PRO A 9 11.97 4.35 -0.26
C PRO A 9 12.19 3.03 -0.96
N ASP A 10 11.11 2.44 -1.40
CA ASP A 10 11.17 1.24 -2.18
C ASP A 10 9.96 1.19 -3.09
N ARG A 11 10.12 0.50 -4.20
CA ARG A 11 9.01 0.28 -5.10
C ARG A 11 9.12 -1.12 -5.68
N SER A 12 7.98 -1.75 -5.86
CA SER A 12 7.91 -3.07 -6.40
C SER A 12 6.54 -3.26 -7.01
N GLY A 13 6.22 -4.48 -7.43
CA GLY A 13 4.92 -4.75 -7.97
C GLY A 13 4.71 -6.23 -8.12
N ILE A 14 3.46 -6.60 -8.29
CA ILE A 14 3.12 -7.99 -8.56
C ILE A 14 2.30 -8.04 -9.84
N PRO A 15 2.51 -9.08 -10.65
CA PRO A 15 1.67 -9.27 -11.84
C PRO A 15 0.32 -9.82 -11.41
N VAL A 16 -0.70 -9.52 -12.19
CA VAL A 16 -2.04 -10.06 -11.97
C VAL A 16 -2.51 -10.67 -13.27
N ASP A 17 -3.64 -11.35 -13.23
CA ASP A 17 -4.20 -11.94 -14.42
C ASP A 17 -4.49 -10.86 -15.45
N ARG A 18 -4.16 -11.15 -16.70
CA ARG A 18 -4.33 -10.19 -17.79
C ARG A 18 -5.77 -9.70 -17.91
N SER A 19 -6.74 -10.54 -17.56
CA SER A 19 -8.13 -10.15 -17.60
C SER A 19 -8.49 -9.04 -16.61
N LEU A 20 -7.61 -8.79 -15.64
CA LEU A 20 -7.82 -7.74 -14.65
C LEU A 20 -7.16 -6.42 -15.03
N ALA A 21 -6.46 -6.35 -16.16
CA ALA A 21 -5.79 -5.12 -16.54
C ALA A 21 -6.81 -3.98 -16.73
N GLY A 22 -6.40 -2.78 -16.30
CA GLY A 22 -7.23 -1.60 -16.46
C GLY A 22 -8.30 -1.46 -15.40
N GLU A 23 -9.51 -1.17 -15.83
CA GLU A 23 -10.60 -0.84 -14.93
C GLU A 23 -10.99 -1.93 -13.93
N PRO A 24 -11.02 -3.21 -14.30
CA PRO A 24 -11.31 -4.24 -13.31
C PRO A 24 -10.34 -4.23 -12.13
N LEU A 25 -9.07 -3.98 -12.41
CA LEU A 25 -8.04 -3.92 -11.37
C LEU A 25 -8.27 -2.71 -10.46
N ILE A 26 -8.56 -1.56 -11.06
CA ILE A 26 -8.84 -0.35 -10.30
C ILE A 26 -10.02 -0.58 -9.36
N ARG A 27 -11.06 -1.21 -9.88
CA ARG A 27 -12.26 -1.47 -9.11
C ARG A 27 -12.01 -2.40 -7.92
N ARG A 28 -11.24 -3.45 -8.14
CA ARG A 28 -10.93 -4.39 -7.05
C ARG A 28 -10.08 -3.72 -5.97
N LEU A 29 -9.11 -2.93 -6.36
CA LEU A 29 -8.25 -2.27 -5.39
C LEU A 29 -8.95 -1.16 -4.63
N SER A 30 -10.02 -0.60 -5.18
CA SER A 30 -10.73 0.48 -4.52
C SER A 30 -11.38 0.05 -3.21
N ILE A 31 -11.54 -1.26 -2.99
CA ILE A 31 -12.09 -1.74 -1.73
C ILE A 31 -11.18 -1.38 -0.56
N LEU A 32 -9.89 -1.25 -0.81
CA LEU A 32 -8.95 -0.86 0.24
C LEU A 32 -9.26 0.53 0.78
N GLN A 33 -9.77 1.41 -0.06
CA GLN A 33 -10.13 2.75 0.36
C GLN A 33 -11.36 2.75 1.28
N GLN A 34 -12.17 1.73 1.18
CA GLN A 34 -13.34 1.58 2.03
C GLN A 34 -13.00 0.89 3.34
N GLN A 35 -12.08 -0.06 3.30
CA GLN A 35 -11.72 -0.85 4.47
C GLN A 35 -10.71 -0.15 5.37
N TYR A 36 -9.82 0.65 4.80
CA TYR A 36 -8.68 1.21 5.53
C TYR A 36 -8.62 2.72 5.39
N GLY A 37 -9.62 3.39 5.94
CA GLY A 37 -9.64 4.83 5.95
C GLY A 37 -8.89 5.39 7.15
N ARG A 38 -8.93 6.71 7.29
CA ARG A 38 -8.30 7.40 8.42
C ARG A 38 -8.83 6.82 9.73
N GLY A 39 -7.93 6.49 10.63
CA GLY A 39 -8.28 5.90 11.91
C GLY A 39 -8.24 4.38 11.92
N ALA A 40 -8.12 3.74 10.77
CA ALA A 40 -7.99 2.29 10.71
C ALA A 40 -6.66 1.87 11.33
N VAL A 41 -6.65 0.72 11.98
CA VAL A 41 -5.45 0.19 12.62
C VAL A 41 -5.02 -1.06 11.89
N LEU A 42 -3.74 -1.11 11.56
CA LEU A 42 -3.15 -2.24 10.87
C LEU A 42 -1.98 -2.79 11.67
N ASP A 43 -1.78 -4.09 11.59
CA ASP A 43 -0.61 -4.73 12.16
C ASP A 43 0.49 -4.71 11.10
N ILE A 44 1.57 -4.01 11.38
CA ILE A 44 2.70 -3.90 10.46
C ILE A 44 3.94 -4.37 11.19
N GLY A 45 4.38 -5.58 10.84
CA GLY A 45 5.57 -6.16 11.46
C GLY A 45 5.42 -6.41 12.95
N GLY A 46 4.20 -6.74 13.40
CA GLY A 46 3.94 -6.98 14.80
C GLY A 46 3.62 -5.75 15.61
N GLN A 47 3.59 -4.58 14.97
CA GLN A 47 3.25 -3.33 15.64
C GLN A 47 1.98 -2.76 15.06
N LYS A 48 1.12 -2.25 15.93
CA LYS A 48 -0.11 -1.62 15.48
C LYS A 48 0.18 -0.21 15.01
N ARG A 49 -0.28 0.10 13.80
CA ARG A 49 -0.14 1.44 13.23
C ARG A 49 -1.49 1.96 12.81
N THR A 50 -1.75 3.21 13.10
CA THR A 50 -3.00 3.85 12.73
C THR A 50 -2.81 4.62 11.44
N VAL A 51 -3.79 4.51 10.54
CA VAL A 51 -3.79 5.29 9.31
C VAL A 51 -4.11 6.73 9.69
N ARG A 52 -3.13 7.62 9.51
CA ARG A 52 -3.29 9.03 9.79
C ARG A 52 -3.97 9.76 8.64
N ASP A 53 -3.61 9.40 7.42
CA ASP A 53 -4.19 9.98 6.22
C ASP A 53 -4.38 8.94 5.15
N LEU A 54 -5.43 9.11 4.37
CA LEU A 54 -5.69 8.28 3.20
C LEU A 54 -5.76 9.20 1.99
N ILE A 55 -4.91 8.96 1.02
CA ILE A 55 -4.84 9.78 -0.20
C ILE A 55 -5.16 8.86 -1.37
N THR A 56 -6.15 9.24 -2.17
CA THR A 56 -6.69 8.36 -3.20
C THR A 56 -6.56 8.94 -4.61
N VAL A 57 -5.60 9.84 -4.83
CA VAL A 57 -5.48 10.54 -6.11
C VAL A 57 -5.09 9.58 -7.23
N ASP A 58 -4.00 8.83 -7.07
CA ASP A 58 -3.53 7.95 -8.13
C ASP A 58 -3.44 6.51 -7.67
N GLY A 59 -4.28 6.13 -6.73
CA GLY A 59 -4.24 4.82 -6.13
C GLY A 59 -4.63 4.93 -4.68
N THR A 60 -4.14 4.04 -3.85
CA THR A 60 -4.43 4.06 -2.42
C THR A 60 -3.15 4.28 -1.65
N LYS A 61 -3.01 5.45 -1.07
CA LYS A 61 -1.84 5.78 -0.27
C LYS A 61 -2.27 5.93 1.19
N MET A 62 -1.70 5.11 2.05
CA MET A 62 -1.97 5.14 3.49
C MET A 62 -0.74 5.70 4.18
N VAL A 63 -0.92 6.80 4.90
CA VAL A 63 0.14 7.39 5.70
C VAL A 63 -0.12 7.03 7.16
N PHE A 64 0.85 6.43 7.81
CA PHE A 64 0.69 5.92 9.16
C PHE A 64 1.16 6.91 10.21
N ASP A 65 0.83 6.61 11.46
CA ASP A 65 1.09 7.51 12.58
C ASP A 65 2.57 7.72 12.87
N ASP A 66 3.45 6.85 12.38
CA ASP A 66 4.89 7.02 12.53
C ASP A 66 5.52 7.76 11.35
N GLY A 67 4.72 8.18 10.38
CA GLY A 67 5.21 8.86 9.19
C GLY A 67 5.55 7.97 8.03
N SER A 68 5.60 6.66 8.24
CA SER A 68 5.80 5.73 7.12
C SER A 68 4.53 5.68 6.28
N TRP A 69 4.65 5.23 5.03
CA TRP A 69 3.48 5.16 4.16
C TRP A 69 3.66 4.07 3.13
N LEU A 70 2.54 3.61 2.61
CA LEU A 70 2.52 2.71 1.46
C LEU A 70 1.52 3.25 0.45
N MET A 71 1.78 2.94 -0.81
CA MET A 71 0.88 3.29 -1.90
C MET A 71 0.72 2.06 -2.78
N ILE A 72 -0.52 1.70 -3.05
CA ILE A 72 -0.87 0.60 -3.94
C ILE A 72 -1.54 1.21 -5.16
N ARG A 73 -0.91 1.02 -6.32
CA ARG A 73 -1.36 1.69 -7.53
C ARG A 73 -1.49 0.67 -8.66
N PRO A 74 -2.69 0.56 -9.25
CA PRO A 74 -2.84 -0.29 -10.42
C PRO A 74 -2.17 0.36 -11.62
N SER A 75 -1.53 -0.45 -12.47
CA SER A 75 -1.05 0.04 -13.74
C SER A 75 -2.28 0.32 -14.63
N GLY A 76 -2.23 1.41 -15.36
CA GLY A 76 -3.35 1.76 -16.24
C GLY A 76 -3.42 0.91 -17.50
N THR A 77 -2.33 0.27 -17.89
CA THR A 77 -2.25 -0.44 -19.16
C THR A 77 -1.81 -1.89 -19.01
N GLU A 78 -1.10 -2.21 -17.95
CA GLU A 78 -0.55 -3.55 -17.76
C GLU A 78 -1.26 -4.29 -16.65
N PRO A 79 -1.32 -5.63 -16.70
CA PRO A 79 -1.91 -6.42 -15.61
C PRO A 79 -0.91 -6.49 -14.45
N LYS A 80 -0.77 -5.40 -13.76
CA LYS A 80 0.25 -5.25 -12.75
C LYS A 80 -0.17 -4.24 -11.70
N VAL A 81 0.14 -4.54 -10.44
CA VAL A 81 -0.05 -3.62 -9.33
C VAL A 81 1.32 -3.16 -8.87
N ARG A 82 1.49 -1.86 -8.74
CA ARG A 82 2.75 -1.29 -8.28
C ARG A 82 2.64 -0.85 -6.84
N PHE A 83 3.71 -1.06 -6.09
CA PHE A 83 3.81 -0.64 -4.71
C PHE A 83 4.88 0.42 -4.58
N TYR A 84 4.59 1.45 -3.80
CA TYR A 84 5.57 2.45 -3.41
C TYR A 84 5.49 2.55 -1.90
N ILE A 85 6.61 2.49 -1.23
CA ILE A 85 6.63 2.55 0.22
C ILE A 85 7.77 3.43 0.70
N GLU A 86 7.60 3.99 1.89
CA GLU A 86 8.69 4.62 2.61
C GLU A 86 8.54 4.26 4.08
N ALA A 87 9.64 3.94 4.69
CA ALA A 87 9.64 3.56 6.10
C ALA A 87 10.84 4.20 6.79
N ARG A 88 10.82 4.19 8.12
CA ARG A 88 11.84 4.87 8.88
C ARG A 88 13.08 4.01 9.15
N THR A 89 12.96 2.70 8.96
CA THR A 89 14.07 1.77 9.15
C THR A 89 14.03 0.71 8.05
N GLU A 90 15.14 -0.01 7.88
CA GLU A 90 15.18 -1.13 6.93
C GLU A 90 14.18 -2.21 7.31
N GLU A 91 14.08 -2.50 8.61
CA GLU A 91 13.11 -3.50 9.05
C GLU A 91 11.70 -3.03 8.81
N GLY A 92 11.44 -1.75 9.05
CA GLY A 92 10.14 -1.16 8.78
C GLY A 92 9.80 -1.18 7.31
N LYS A 93 10.80 -0.97 6.45
CA LYS A 93 10.57 -1.02 5.00
C LYS A 93 10.04 -2.37 4.59
N GLU A 94 10.65 -3.43 5.07
CA GLU A 94 10.20 -4.77 4.73
C GLU A 94 8.80 -5.04 5.27
N ALA A 95 8.53 -4.61 6.50
CA ALA A 95 7.22 -4.82 7.11
C ALA A 95 6.13 -4.07 6.34
N VAL A 96 6.39 -2.83 5.94
CA VAL A 96 5.43 -2.04 5.17
C VAL A 96 5.22 -2.66 3.79
N PHE A 97 6.29 -3.12 3.17
CA PHE A 97 6.20 -3.76 1.87
C PHE A 97 5.34 -5.02 1.93
N ARG A 98 5.56 -5.87 2.93
CA ARG A 98 4.76 -7.07 3.09
C ARG A 98 3.29 -6.75 3.37
N THR A 99 3.05 -5.66 4.07
CA THR A 99 1.69 -5.22 4.33
C THR A 99 1.01 -4.80 3.04
N ALA A 100 1.71 -4.02 2.19
CA ALA A 100 1.15 -3.63 0.90
C ALA A 100 0.82 -4.84 0.05
N GLU A 101 1.72 -5.82 0.03
CA GLU A 101 1.51 -7.04 -0.72
C GLU A 101 0.30 -7.82 -0.19
N ARG A 102 0.21 -7.96 1.13
CA ARG A 102 -0.91 -8.68 1.75
C ARG A 102 -2.24 -8.01 1.44
N LEU A 103 -2.32 -6.70 1.61
CA LEU A 103 -3.54 -5.96 1.35
C LEU A 103 -3.97 -6.08 -0.11
N THR A 104 -3.00 -6.04 -1.02
CA THR A 104 -3.31 -6.19 -2.44
C THR A 104 -3.87 -7.58 -2.72
N ARG A 105 -3.25 -8.61 -2.18
CA ARG A 105 -3.72 -9.98 -2.40
C ARG A 105 -5.11 -10.17 -1.81
N GLU A 106 -5.38 -9.60 -0.65
CA GLU A 106 -6.70 -9.68 -0.04
C GLU A 106 -7.76 -8.99 -0.91
N ALA A 107 -7.42 -7.82 -1.43
CA ALA A 107 -8.36 -7.08 -2.28
C ALA A 107 -8.67 -7.84 -3.56
N LEU A 108 -7.66 -8.48 -4.15
CA LEU A 108 -7.85 -9.24 -5.39
C LEU A 108 -8.61 -10.55 -5.15
N ALA A 109 -8.38 -11.17 -4.00
CA ALA A 109 -9.01 -12.44 -3.69
C ALA A 109 -10.41 -12.29 -3.11
N GLY A 110 -10.69 -11.17 -2.47
CA GLY A 110 -11.94 -10.96 -1.76
C GLY A 110 -13.14 -10.66 -2.65
N LEU A 111 -12.93 -10.71 -3.94
CA LEU A 111 -14.00 -10.47 -4.91
C LEU A 111 -14.20 -11.68 -5.81
#